data_623c3e54419c1ac078523088c1932528
#
_entry.id   623c3e54419c1ac078523088c1932528
#
_cell.length_a   1.000
_cell.length_b   1.000
_cell.length_c   1.000
_cell.angle_alpha   90.00
_cell.angle_beta   90.00
_cell.angle_gamma   90.00
#
_symmetry.space_group_name_H-M   'P 1'
#
loop_
_entity.id
_entity.type
_entity.pdbx_description
1 polymer ?
#
loop_
_entity_poly.entity_id
_entity_poly.type
_entity_poly.pdbx_seq_one_letter_code
_entity_poly.pdbx_strand_id
1 'polypeptide(L)'
;MPIEESYREQALEKVQRLGKFLEEELQNLLKEVEEEDLDFGVSASLSGGLLSSLWKECVEDNNYMEVSFVEVMEHHDGAYLKATFRNSTQNYTAERYVSVRSSGRVEISYAFFVERDGVVGRVEREPDGGFKVFLKAK
;
A
#
# COMPACT_ATOMS: atom_id res chain seq x y z
N MET A 1 -7.04 9.44 27.27
CA MET A 1 -6.28 8.70 26.27
C MET A 1 -5.14 9.57 25.73
N PRO A 2 -3.92 9.07 25.65
CA PRO A 2 -2.83 9.81 25.03
C PRO A 2 -3.16 10.18 23.58
N ILE A 3 -2.69 11.34 23.14
CA ILE A 3 -2.92 11.85 21.79
C ILE A 3 -2.40 10.87 20.72
N GLU A 4 -1.24 10.25 20.96
CA GLU A 4 -0.65 9.28 20.04
C GLU A 4 -1.53 8.04 19.83
N GLU A 5 -2.15 7.52 20.88
CA GLU A 5 -3.07 6.39 20.74
C GLU A 5 -4.32 6.75 19.94
N SER A 6 -4.85 7.96 20.13
CA SER A 6 -5.99 8.44 19.37
C SER A 6 -5.67 8.55 17.88
N TYR A 7 -4.51 9.10 17.52
CA TYR A 7 -4.06 9.19 16.14
C TYR A 7 -3.80 7.81 15.53
N ARG A 8 -3.21 6.92 16.31
CA ARG A 8 -2.96 5.54 15.88
C ARG A 8 -4.27 4.80 15.58
N GLU A 9 -5.26 4.92 16.44
CA GLU A 9 -6.58 4.30 16.24
C GLU A 9 -7.26 4.83 14.97
N GLN A 10 -7.21 6.14 14.75
CA GLN A 10 -7.76 6.76 13.56
C GLN A 10 -7.05 6.27 12.30
N ALA A 11 -5.72 6.17 12.36
CA ALA A 11 -4.93 5.69 11.25
C ALA A 11 -5.26 4.23 10.89
N LEU A 12 -5.41 3.38 11.91
CA LEU A 12 -5.78 1.98 11.71
C LEU A 12 -7.21 1.81 11.21
N GLU A 13 -8.13 2.67 11.64
CA GLU A 13 -9.51 2.70 11.13
C GLU A 13 -9.53 3.03 9.64
N LYS A 14 -8.71 3.96 9.19
CA LYS A 14 -8.57 4.30 7.77
C LYS A 14 -8.04 3.11 6.97
N VAL A 15 -7.05 2.41 7.50
CA VAL A 15 -6.50 1.20 6.86
C VAL A 15 -7.60 0.13 6.74
N GLN A 16 -8.38 -0.07 7.79
CA GLN A 16 -9.47 -1.03 7.81
C GLN A 16 -10.55 -0.68 6.79
N ARG A 17 -10.91 0.59 6.69
CA ARG A 17 -11.95 1.06 5.76
C ARG A 17 -11.55 0.84 4.30
N LEU A 18 -10.34 1.23 3.93
CA LEU A 18 -9.84 1.00 2.58
C LEU A 18 -9.65 -0.49 2.31
N GLY A 19 -9.16 -1.23 3.31
CA GLY A 19 -8.96 -2.66 3.19
C GLY A 19 -10.24 -3.42 2.86
N LYS A 20 -11.33 -3.10 3.52
CA LYS A 20 -12.64 -3.73 3.25
C LYS A 20 -13.15 -3.41 1.84
N PHE A 21 -12.98 -2.18 1.42
CA PHE A 21 -13.35 -1.77 0.06
C PHE A 21 -12.54 -2.55 -0.99
N LEU A 22 -11.23 -2.59 -0.84
CA LEU A 22 -10.37 -3.30 -1.77
C LEU A 22 -10.57 -4.80 -1.74
N GLU A 23 -10.87 -5.36 -0.58
CA GLU A 23 -11.14 -6.80 -0.47
C GLU A 23 -12.31 -7.22 -1.35
N GLU A 24 -13.39 -6.45 -1.38
CA GLU A 24 -14.52 -6.72 -2.26
C GLU A 24 -14.14 -6.61 -3.73
N GLU A 25 -13.39 -5.57 -4.08
CA GLU A 25 -12.90 -5.37 -5.45
C GLU A 25 -12.00 -6.52 -5.91
N LEU A 26 -11.09 -6.97 -5.02
CA LEU A 26 -10.17 -8.05 -5.34
C LEU A 26 -10.89 -9.39 -5.45
N GLN A 27 -11.93 -9.63 -4.66
CA GLN A 27 -12.75 -10.84 -4.78
C GLN A 27 -13.41 -10.92 -6.15
N ASN A 28 -13.88 -9.80 -6.67
CA ASN A 28 -14.46 -9.76 -8.02
C ASN A 28 -13.42 -10.06 -9.09
N LEU A 29 -12.21 -9.54 -8.94
CA LEU A 29 -11.11 -9.84 -9.86
C LEU A 29 -10.72 -11.33 -9.80
N LEU A 30 -10.69 -11.92 -8.62
CA LEU A 30 -10.30 -13.32 -8.44
C LEU A 30 -11.27 -14.30 -9.10
N LYS A 31 -12.52 -13.91 -9.31
CA LYS A 31 -13.51 -14.75 -10.02
C LYS A 31 -13.13 -15.00 -11.48
N GLU A 32 -12.32 -14.12 -12.05
CA GLU A 32 -11.89 -14.18 -13.45
C GLU A 32 -10.49 -14.76 -13.63
N VAL A 33 -9.82 -15.12 -12.53
CA VAL A 33 -8.43 -15.58 -12.52
C VAL A 33 -8.38 -17.08 -12.24
N GLU A 34 -7.58 -17.79 -13.02
CA GLU A 34 -7.29 -19.22 -12.79
C GLU A 34 -6.34 -19.36 -11.58
N GLU A 35 -6.58 -20.38 -10.74
CA GLU A 35 -5.72 -20.64 -9.58
C GLU A 35 -4.26 -20.84 -9.96
N GLU A 36 -4.02 -21.49 -11.09
CA GLU A 36 -2.66 -21.75 -11.60
C GLU A 36 -1.90 -20.46 -11.88
N ASP A 37 -2.60 -19.43 -12.38
CA ASP A 37 -1.99 -18.13 -12.69
C ASP A 37 -1.60 -17.37 -11.42
N LEU A 38 -2.27 -17.62 -10.30
CA LEU A 38 -1.93 -16.98 -9.01
C LEU A 38 -0.57 -17.41 -8.48
N ASP A 39 -0.10 -18.60 -8.81
CA ASP A 39 1.23 -19.05 -8.39
C ASP A 39 2.34 -18.22 -9.02
N PHE A 40 2.12 -17.70 -10.21
CA PHE A 40 3.06 -16.84 -10.93
C PHE A 40 2.80 -15.35 -10.70
N GLY A 41 1.60 -15.01 -10.28
CA GLY A 41 1.16 -13.63 -10.11
C GLY A 41 0.39 -13.10 -11.31
N VAL A 42 -0.65 -12.33 -11.04
CA VAL A 42 -1.53 -11.75 -12.06
C VAL A 42 -1.64 -10.26 -11.80
N SER A 43 -1.51 -9.48 -12.88
CA SER A 43 -1.72 -8.02 -12.82
C SER A 43 -3.10 -7.66 -13.34
N ALA A 44 -3.75 -6.73 -12.67
CA ALA A 44 -5.05 -6.18 -13.06
C ALA A 44 -5.07 -4.68 -12.81
N SER A 45 -6.11 -4.02 -13.28
CA SER A 45 -6.29 -2.58 -13.09
C SER A 45 -7.61 -2.30 -12.39
N LEU A 46 -7.59 -1.32 -11.50
CA LEU A 46 -8.78 -0.77 -10.87
C LEU A 46 -8.83 0.73 -11.13
N SER A 47 -10.04 1.27 -11.21
CA SER A 47 -10.23 2.71 -11.37
C SER A 47 -11.53 3.13 -10.68
N GLY A 48 -11.72 4.43 -10.53
CA GLY A 48 -12.94 4.97 -9.97
C GLY A 48 -12.68 6.10 -8.98
N GLY A 49 -13.60 7.04 -8.92
CA GLY A 49 -13.50 8.21 -8.06
C GLY A 49 -13.54 7.87 -6.57
N LEU A 50 -14.33 6.87 -6.19
CA LEU A 50 -14.43 6.44 -4.80
C LEU A 50 -13.09 5.84 -4.33
N LEU A 51 -12.47 4.99 -5.14
CA LEU A 51 -11.17 4.42 -4.80
C LEU A 51 -10.12 5.51 -4.69
N SER A 52 -10.09 6.48 -5.61
CA SER A 52 -9.16 7.61 -5.57
C SER A 52 -9.32 8.42 -4.28
N SER A 53 -10.55 8.70 -3.87
CA SER A 53 -10.84 9.46 -2.65
C SER A 53 -10.42 8.69 -1.40
N LEU A 54 -10.72 7.39 -1.33
CA LEU A 54 -10.32 6.55 -0.21
C LEU A 54 -8.81 6.39 -0.11
N TRP A 55 -8.15 6.24 -1.25
CA TRP A 55 -6.69 6.14 -1.31
C TRP A 55 -6.02 7.38 -0.75
N LYS A 56 -6.48 8.55 -1.20
CA LYS A 56 -5.95 9.81 -0.69
C LYS A 56 -6.13 9.93 0.81
N GLU A 57 -7.31 9.71 1.31
CA GLU A 57 -7.62 9.84 2.74
C GLU A 57 -6.93 8.78 3.60
N CYS A 58 -6.92 7.52 3.16
CA CYS A 58 -6.51 6.40 3.98
C CYS A 58 -5.03 6.03 3.82
N VAL A 59 -4.39 6.42 2.73
CA VAL A 59 -2.98 6.12 2.46
C VAL A 59 -2.13 7.39 2.42
N GLU A 60 -2.42 8.30 1.49
CA GLU A 60 -1.59 9.49 1.29
C GLU A 60 -1.67 10.48 2.45
N ASP A 61 -2.88 10.76 2.93
CA ASP A 61 -3.12 11.69 4.04
C ASP A 61 -3.17 11.00 5.41
N ASN A 62 -2.80 9.72 5.48
CA ASN A 62 -2.70 9.00 6.73
C ASN A 62 -1.37 9.32 7.40
N ASN A 63 -1.38 10.31 8.29
CA ASN A 63 -0.17 10.92 8.81
C ASN A 63 0.52 10.11 9.92
N TYR A 64 -0.17 9.16 10.52
CA TYR A 64 0.43 8.32 11.56
C TYR A 64 0.81 6.97 10.97
N MET A 65 2.10 6.78 10.75
CA MET A 65 2.65 5.52 10.29
C MET A 65 3.92 5.21 11.07
N GLU A 66 4.08 3.96 11.45
CA GLU A 66 5.26 3.53 12.19
C GLU A 66 6.40 3.19 11.23
N VAL A 67 7.62 3.60 11.60
CA VAL A 67 8.81 3.23 10.85
C VAL A 67 9.01 1.72 10.99
N SER A 68 9.06 1.04 9.87
CA SER A 68 9.24 -0.41 9.83
C SER A 68 10.66 -0.79 9.41
N PHE A 69 11.27 0.00 8.53
CA PHE A 69 12.58 -0.30 7.99
C PHE A 69 13.26 0.98 7.51
N VAL A 70 14.56 1.09 7.78
CA VAL A 70 15.40 2.18 7.27
C VAL A 70 16.70 1.58 6.80
N GLU A 71 17.12 1.94 5.58
CA GLU A 71 18.40 1.50 5.03
C GLU A 71 19.09 2.62 4.27
N VAL A 72 20.40 2.57 4.22
CA VAL A 72 21.22 3.44 3.37
C VAL A 72 21.61 2.62 2.15
N MET A 73 21.23 3.10 0.99
CA MET A 73 21.54 2.46 -0.28
C MET A 73 22.68 3.21 -0.96
N GLU A 74 23.67 2.50 -1.46
CA GLU A 74 24.72 3.09 -2.28
C GLU A 74 24.42 2.84 -3.74
N HIS A 75 24.57 3.87 -4.54
CA HIS A 75 24.33 3.84 -5.98
C HIS A 75 25.44 4.59 -6.67
N HIS A 76 25.69 4.32 -7.96
CA HIS A 76 26.71 5.02 -8.73
C HIS A 76 26.48 6.54 -8.79
N ASP A 77 25.23 7.00 -8.58
CA ASP A 77 24.86 8.42 -8.52
C ASP A 77 24.97 9.03 -7.11
N GLY A 78 25.50 8.28 -6.16
CA GLY A 78 25.60 8.68 -4.76
C GLY A 78 24.70 7.85 -3.84
N ALA A 79 24.85 8.06 -2.55
CA ALA A 79 24.05 7.37 -1.53
C ALA A 79 22.66 7.98 -1.40
N TYR A 80 21.67 7.18 -1.00
CA TYR A 80 20.37 7.67 -0.61
C TYR A 80 19.84 6.88 0.59
N LEU A 81 19.02 7.56 1.38
CA LEU A 81 18.33 6.97 2.53
C LEU A 81 16.95 6.51 2.07
N LYS A 82 16.60 5.27 2.37
CA LYS A 82 15.27 4.73 2.10
C LYS A 82 14.61 4.35 3.42
N ALA A 83 13.43 4.88 3.67
CA ALA A 83 12.64 4.55 4.85
C ALA A 83 11.29 3.98 4.44
N THR A 84 10.85 2.93 5.13
CA THR A 84 9.54 2.34 4.95
C THR A 84 8.72 2.57 6.21
N PHE A 85 7.55 3.16 6.05
CA PHE A 85 6.57 3.39 7.10
C PHE A 85 5.38 2.47 6.86
N ARG A 86 4.80 1.97 7.94
CA ARG A 86 3.73 0.98 7.84
C ARG A 86 2.65 1.19 8.88
N ASN A 87 1.40 0.98 8.45
CA ASN A 87 0.26 0.76 9.34
C ASN A 87 -0.41 -0.55 8.96
N SER A 88 -0.50 -1.48 9.91
CA SER A 88 -1.05 -2.81 9.63
C SER A 88 -2.21 -3.13 10.57
N THR A 89 -3.23 -3.75 9.99
CA THR A 89 -4.25 -4.52 10.71
C THR A 89 -4.01 -6.00 10.41
N GLN A 90 -4.91 -6.87 10.85
CA GLN A 90 -4.73 -8.31 10.64
C GLN A 90 -4.58 -8.70 9.16
N ASN A 91 -5.39 -8.10 8.29
CA ASN A 91 -5.44 -8.48 6.88
C ASN A 91 -5.00 -7.39 5.91
N TYR A 92 -4.74 -6.18 6.40
CA TYR A 92 -4.48 -5.02 5.56
C TYR A 92 -3.25 -4.28 6.03
N THR A 93 -2.45 -3.80 5.08
CA THR A 93 -1.26 -3.01 5.39
C THR A 93 -1.13 -1.84 4.41
N ALA A 94 -1.03 -0.64 4.94
CA ALA A 94 -0.66 0.55 4.16
C ALA A 94 0.83 0.81 4.35
N GLU A 95 1.54 1.06 3.27
CA GLU A 95 2.97 1.38 3.31
C GLU A 95 3.27 2.68 2.59
N ARG A 96 4.21 3.42 3.15
CA ARG A 96 4.79 4.62 2.55
C ARG A 96 6.29 4.41 2.43
N TYR A 97 6.81 4.64 1.25
CA TYR A 97 8.24 4.56 0.97
C TYR A 97 8.77 5.97 0.73
N VAL A 98 9.80 6.35 1.48
CA VAL A 98 10.43 7.66 1.35
C VAL A 98 11.88 7.45 1.01
N SER A 99 12.33 8.02 -0.10
CA SER A 99 13.74 8.00 -0.51
C SER A 99 14.27 9.43 -0.49
N VAL A 100 15.39 9.63 0.21
CA VAL A 100 16.06 10.93 0.27
C VAL A 100 17.44 10.78 -0.36
N ARG A 101 17.65 11.48 -1.47
CA ARG A 101 18.92 11.49 -2.19
C ARG A 101 19.91 12.45 -1.53
N SER A 102 21.22 12.21 -1.75
CA SER A 102 22.25 13.11 -1.27
C SER A 102 22.12 14.53 -1.83
N SER A 103 21.49 14.70 -2.97
CA SER A 103 21.16 16.00 -3.55
C SER A 103 20.04 16.74 -2.83
N GLY A 104 19.37 16.10 -1.87
CA GLY A 104 18.19 16.65 -1.19
C GLY A 104 16.87 16.30 -1.85
N ARG A 105 16.90 15.60 -2.98
CA ARG A 105 15.67 15.15 -3.66
C ARG A 105 14.95 14.10 -2.82
N VAL A 106 13.65 14.32 -2.61
CA VAL A 106 12.79 13.40 -1.86
C VAL A 106 11.76 12.78 -2.81
N GLU A 107 11.66 11.47 -2.78
CA GLU A 107 10.65 10.72 -3.54
C GLU A 107 9.79 9.93 -2.57
N ILE A 108 8.47 10.01 -2.75
CA ILE A 108 7.51 9.30 -1.90
C ILE A 108 6.62 8.44 -2.78
N SER A 109 6.45 7.18 -2.40
CA SER A 109 5.52 6.27 -3.05
C SER A 109 4.74 5.51 -1.99
N TYR A 110 3.67 4.85 -2.42
CA TYR A 110 2.75 4.17 -1.52
C TYR A 110 2.35 2.83 -2.10
N ALA A 111 2.03 1.89 -1.21
CA ALA A 111 1.41 0.62 -1.57
C ALA A 111 0.39 0.23 -0.51
N PHE A 112 -0.58 -0.57 -0.90
CA PHE A 112 -1.56 -1.13 0.02
C PHE A 112 -1.67 -2.63 -0.23
N PHE A 113 -1.67 -3.40 0.84
CA PHE A 113 -1.71 -4.86 0.76
C PHE A 113 -3.00 -5.38 1.38
N VAL A 114 -3.61 -6.32 0.69
CA VAL A 114 -4.75 -7.09 1.20
C VAL A 114 -4.36 -8.55 1.19
N GLU A 115 -4.49 -9.22 2.33
CA GLU A 115 -4.20 -10.64 2.44
C GLU A 115 -5.45 -11.38 2.90
N ARG A 116 -5.90 -12.36 2.11
CA ARG A 116 -7.05 -13.16 2.46
C ARG A 116 -7.02 -14.49 1.71
N ASP A 117 -7.39 -15.57 2.43
CA ASP A 117 -7.56 -16.92 1.85
C ASP A 117 -6.34 -17.40 1.06
N GLY A 118 -5.15 -17.07 1.55
CA GLY A 118 -3.91 -17.49 0.93
C GLY A 118 -3.50 -16.67 -0.29
N VAL A 119 -4.16 -15.55 -0.56
CA VAL A 119 -3.83 -14.65 -1.66
C VAL A 119 -3.45 -13.28 -1.11
N VAL A 120 -2.38 -12.72 -1.66
CA VAL A 120 -1.95 -11.34 -1.37
C VAL A 120 -2.20 -10.48 -2.60
N GLY A 121 -2.91 -9.38 -2.39
CA GLY A 121 -3.08 -8.34 -3.41
C GLY A 121 -2.27 -7.12 -3.03
N ARG A 122 -1.42 -6.63 -3.94
CA ARG A 122 -0.68 -5.38 -3.78
C ARG A 122 -1.29 -4.34 -4.71
N VAL A 123 -1.67 -3.21 -4.14
CA VAL A 123 -2.31 -2.11 -4.88
C VAL A 123 -1.37 -0.90 -4.88
N GLU A 124 -1.13 -0.35 -6.05
CA GLU A 124 -0.32 0.85 -6.25
C GLU A 124 -1.05 1.82 -7.15
N ARG A 125 -0.82 3.11 -6.92
CA ARG A 125 -1.39 4.14 -7.79
C ARG A 125 -0.50 4.35 -9.02
N GLU A 126 -1.13 4.35 -10.20
CA GLU A 126 -0.45 4.63 -11.44
C GLU A 126 -0.36 6.14 -11.71
N PRO A 127 0.63 6.59 -12.50
CA PRO A 127 0.76 8.02 -12.83
C PRO A 127 -0.46 8.61 -13.54
N ASP A 128 -1.24 7.79 -14.24
CA ASP A 128 -2.45 8.23 -14.96
C ASP A 128 -3.67 8.41 -14.04
N GLY A 129 -3.52 8.11 -12.74
CA GLY A 129 -4.57 8.21 -11.75
C GLY A 129 -5.35 6.92 -11.50
N GLY A 130 -5.13 5.89 -12.30
CA GLY A 130 -5.66 4.55 -12.05
C GLY A 130 -4.85 3.79 -11.00
N PHE A 131 -5.21 2.53 -10.77
CA PHE A 131 -4.54 1.67 -9.81
C PHE A 131 -4.16 0.36 -10.46
N LYS A 132 -2.95 -0.09 -10.17
CA LYS A 132 -2.46 -1.40 -10.56
C LYS A 132 -2.56 -2.34 -9.38
N VAL A 133 -3.08 -3.52 -9.64
CA VAL A 133 -3.20 -4.58 -8.65
C VAL A 133 -2.35 -5.76 -9.09
N PHE A 134 -1.56 -6.28 -8.18
CA PHE A 134 -0.82 -7.51 -8.40
C PHE A 134 -1.31 -8.55 -7.39
N LEU A 135 -1.84 -9.66 -7.91
CA LEU A 135 -2.41 -10.76 -7.12
C LEU A 135 -1.48 -11.96 -7.20
N LYS A 136 -1.16 -12.55 -6.05
CA LYS A 136 -0.29 -13.72 -5.99
C LYS A 136 -0.69 -14.63 -4.83
N ALA A 137 -0.63 -15.92 -5.05
CA ALA A 137 -0.78 -16.92 -4.00
C ALA A 137 0.39 -16.81 -3.02
N LYS A 138 0.07 -16.90 -1.75
CA LYS A 138 1.03 -16.76 -0.68
C LYS A 138 1.95 -18.00 -0.57
#